data_fac0e712a7e0cd54463d0141b0aec805
#
_entry.id   fac0e712a7e0cd54463d0141b0aec805
#
_cell.length_a   1.000
_cell.length_b   1.000
_cell.length_c   1.000
_cell.angle_alpha   90.00
_cell.angle_beta   90.00
_cell.angle_gamma   90.00
#
_symmetry.space_group_name_H-M   'P 1'
#
loop_
_entity.id
_entity.type
_entity.pdbx_description
1 polymer ?
#
loop_
_entity_poly.entity_id
_entity_poly.type
_entity_poly.pdbx_seq_one_letter_code
_entity_poly.pdbx_strand_id
1 'polypeptide(L)'
;PYGMAVVNVYAMTAMRHMFEFGTTSEQLAWIKVAASHHAQHNVNAMLRNVVTVDDVVNSPMVSDPLHRLDCCVMSDGGGALIVARPEIARELSRKNGRPLVMVRGTGEAPKHGMGGQIDLTYSAAAFSGPMAFAEAGITPADIQYASLYDSFTITVLMQLEDLGFCKKGEGGKFVADGHLISGVGKLPFNTDGGGLCNNHPANRGG
;
A
#
# COMPACT_ATOMS: atom_id res chain seq x y z
N PRO A 1 23.80 -16.22 13.35
CA PRO A 1 24.42 -14.92 13.01
C PRO A 1 23.94 -14.35 11.68
N TYR A 2 23.20 -15.13 10.86
CA TYR A 2 22.76 -14.75 9.52
C TYR A 2 21.23 -14.62 9.43
N GLY A 3 20.59 -14.11 10.48
CA GLY A 3 19.15 -13.83 10.47
C GLY A 3 18.80 -12.80 9.39
N MET A 4 17.74 -13.06 8.60
CA MET A 4 17.25 -12.09 7.62
C MET A 4 16.60 -10.91 8.34
N ALA A 5 17.01 -9.69 7.97
CA ALA A 5 16.26 -8.50 8.29
C ALA A 5 14.95 -8.46 7.49
N VAL A 6 13.93 -7.78 8.00
CA VAL A 6 12.62 -7.67 7.32
C VAL A 6 12.77 -7.16 5.88
N VAL A 7 13.62 -6.15 5.67
CA VAL A 7 13.86 -5.59 4.33
C VAL A 7 14.37 -6.62 3.33
N ASN A 8 15.17 -7.61 3.77
CA ASN A 8 15.69 -8.64 2.86
C ASN A 8 14.57 -9.54 2.29
N VAL A 9 13.54 -9.83 3.07
CA VAL A 9 12.39 -10.61 2.60
C VAL A 9 11.64 -9.86 1.50
N TYR A 10 11.42 -8.56 1.69
CA TYR A 10 10.77 -7.71 0.68
C TYR A 10 11.65 -7.50 -0.55
N ALA A 11 12.96 -7.41 -0.37
CA ALA A 11 13.91 -7.34 -1.48
C ALA A 11 13.87 -8.62 -2.35
N MET A 12 13.82 -9.81 -1.73
CA MET A 12 13.63 -11.07 -2.46
C MET A 12 12.29 -11.09 -3.21
N THR A 13 11.25 -10.55 -2.61
CA THR A 13 9.93 -10.39 -3.25
C THR A 13 10.02 -9.47 -4.47
N ALA A 14 10.65 -8.31 -4.34
CA ALA A 14 10.85 -7.39 -5.45
C ALA A 14 11.70 -8.01 -6.56
N MET A 15 12.80 -8.65 -6.20
CA MET A 15 13.68 -9.33 -7.15
C MET A 15 12.95 -10.45 -7.90
N ARG A 16 12.13 -11.24 -7.20
CA ARG A 16 11.32 -12.29 -7.83
C ARG A 16 10.30 -11.69 -8.80
N HIS A 17 9.64 -10.62 -8.43
CA HIS A 17 8.66 -9.93 -9.28
C HIS A 17 9.33 -9.31 -10.52
N MET A 18 10.52 -8.71 -10.34
CA MET A 18 11.33 -8.20 -11.45
C MET A 18 11.75 -9.31 -12.42
N PHE A 19 12.16 -10.46 -11.89
CA PHE A 19 12.58 -11.60 -12.70
C PHE A 19 11.41 -12.19 -13.51
N GLU A 20 10.26 -12.36 -12.93
CA GLU A 20 9.12 -13.01 -13.60
C GLU A 20 8.36 -12.07 -14.54
N PHE A 21 8.24 -10.81 -14.19
CA PHE A 21 7.35 -9.87 -14.88
C PHE A 21 8.06 -8.67 -15.51
N GLY A 22 9.37 -8.53 -15.29
CA GLY A 22 10.13 -7.41 -15.84
C GLY A 22 9.86 -6.07 -15.17
N THR A 23 9.35 -6.05 -13.95
CA THR A 23 9.18 -4.82 -13.17
C THR A 23 10.52 -4.16 -12.94
N THR A 24 10.56 -2.84 -12.97
CA THR A 24 11.80 -2.05 -12.79
C THR A 24 11.77 -1.22 -11.52
N SER A 25 12.95 -0.75 -11.08
CA SER A 25 13.07 0.14 -9.93
C SER A 25 12.36 1.48 -10.15
N GLU A 26 12.35 1.99 -11.39
CA GLU A 26 11.66 3.21 -11.77
C GLU A 26 10.13 3.06 -11.62
N GLN A 27 9.60 1.88 -11.96
CA GLN A 27 8.19 1.59 -11.76
C GLN A 27 7.84 1.52 -10.26
N LEU A 28 8.66 0.90 -9.43
CA LEU A 28 8.49 0.92 -7.98
C LEU A 28 8.57 2.33 -7.41
N ALA A 29 9.49 3.15 -7.92
CA ALA A 29 9.69 4.51 -7.49
C ALA A 29 8.45 5.39 -7.64
N TRP A 30 7.62 5.18 -8.66
CA TRP A 30 6.36 5.93 -8.85
C TRP A 30 5.41 5.84 -7.66
N ILE A 31 5.45 4.75 -6.90
CA ILE A 31 4.64 4.58 -5.68
C ILE A 31 5.12 5.56 -4.61
N LYS A 32 6.44 5.68 -4.41
CA LYS A 32 7.02 6.65 -3.48
C LYS A 32 6.77 8.09 -3.93
N VAL A 33 6.88 8.35 -5.22
CA VAL A 33 6.56 9.65 -5.81
C VAL A 33 5.13 10.03 -5.45
N ALA A 34 4.15 9.15 -5.67
CA ALA A 34 2.76 9.41 -5.34
C ALA A 34 2.55 9.65 -3.84
N ALA A 35 3.14 8.83 -2.97
CA ALA A 35 3.08 9.03 -1.52
C ALA A 35 3.64 10.40 -1.10
N SER A 36 4.75 10.85 -1.71
CA SER A 36 5.37 12.14 -1.41
C SER A 36 4.50 13.32 -1.87
N HIS A 37 3.84 13.21 -3.02
CA HIS A 37 2.87 14.18 -3.49
C HIS A 37 1.69 14.37 -2.53
N HIS A 38 1.28 13.32 -1.85
CA HIS A 38 0.23 13.40 -0.83
C HIS A 38 0.75 13.94 0.49
N ALA A 39 1.89 13.46 0.96
CA ALA A 39 2.49 13.82 2.24
C ALA A 39 2.82 15.32 2.37
N GLN A 40 3.12 16.02 1.27
CA GLN A 40 3.40 17.47 1.32
C GLN A 40 2.25 18.28 1.96
N HIS A 41 1.03 17.79 1.84
CA HIS A 41 -0.17 18.43 2.38
C HIS A 41 -0.50 18.00 3.81
N ASN A 42 0.19 16.98 4.34
CA ASN A 42 -0.02 16.50 5.69
C ASN A 42 1.05 17.09 6.64
N VAL A 43 0.63 17.99 7.52
CA VAL A 43 1.54 18.66 8.48
C VAL A 43 2.19 17.70 9.46
N ASN A 44 1.62 16.52 9.66
CA ASN A 44 2.11 15.51 10.58
C ASN A 44 3.04 14.47 9.91
N ALA A 45 3.16 14.50 8.58
CA ALA A 45 3.99 13.54 7.87
C ALA A 45 5.49 13.79 8.16
N MET A 46 6.23 12.69 8.36
CA MET A 46 7.67 12.73 8.64
C MET A 46 8.48 13.20 7.44
N LEU A 47 8.10 12.80 6.23
CA LEU A 47 8.75 13.15 4.96
C LEU A 47 7.77 13.91 4.08
N ARG A 48 7.93 15.22 3.98
CA ARG A 48 7.00 16.11 3.28
C ARG A 48 7.52 16.65 1.94
N ASN A 49 8.78 16.38 1.64
CA ASN A 49 9.37 16.82 0.37
C ASN A 49 8.89 15.91 -0.76
N VAL A 50 8.39 16.50 -1.83
CA VAL A 50 8.09 15.77 -3.06
C VAL A 50 9.39 15.28 -3.66
N VAL A 51 9.41 14.01 -4.07
CA VAL A 51 10.56 13.37 -4.70
C VAL A 51 10.23 12.94 -6.12
N THR A 52 11.26 12.83 -6.94
CA THR A 52 11.19 12.32 -8.30
C THR A 52 11.55 10.83 -8.37
N VAL A 53 11.32 10.20 -9.50
CA VAL A 53 11.78 8.82 -9.75
C VAL A 53 13.30 8.73 -9.58
N ASP A 54 14.04 9.70 -10.14
CA ASP A 54 15.51 9.74 -10.03
C ASP A 54 15.99 9.87 -8.58
N ASP A 55 15.29 10.65 -7.74
CA ASP A 55 15.62 10.73 -6.30
C ASP A 55 15.47 9.37 -5.62
N VAL A 56 14.47 8.58 -5.99
CA VAL A 56 14.22 7.27 -5.38
C VAL A 56 15.29 6.28 -5.81
N VAL A 57 15.50 6.11 -7.11
CA VAL A 57 16.42 5.09 -7.65
C VAL A 57 17.89 5.41 -7.37
N ASN A 58 18.23 6.66 -7.13
CA ASN A 58 19.57 7.09 -6.73
C ASN A 58 19.75 7.24 -5.21
N SER A 59 18.71 6.98 -4.41
CA SER A 59 18.87 6.98 -2.95
C SER A 59 19.71 5.77 -2.50
N PRO A 60 20.34 5.82 -1.30
CA PRO A 60 21.22 4.73 -0.87
C PRO A 60 20.54 3.36 -0.91
N MET A 61 21.23 2.37 -1.47
CA MET A 61 20.78 0.98 -1.48
C MET A 61 20.70 0.44 -0.06
N VAL A 62 19.59 -0.22 0.28
CA VAL A 62 19.38 -0.86 1.59
C VAL A 62 19.48 -2.38 1.46
N SER A 63 18.79 -2.94 0.50
CA SER A 63 18.84 -4.37 0.16
C SER A 63 18.40 -4.51 -1.30
N ASP A 64 19.31 -4.91 -2.17
CA ASP A 64 19.05 -5.00 -3.60
C ASP A 64 17.76 -5.79 -3.91
N PRO A 65 16.80 -5.21 -4.69
CA PRO A 65 16.85 -3.95 -5.44
C PRO A 65 16.26 -2.72 -4.71
N LEU A 66 15.96 -2.80 -3.40
CA LEU A 66 15.29 -1.75 -2.66
C LEU A 66 16.28 -0.68 -2.15
N HIS A 67 15.98 0.56 -2.47
CA HIS A 67 16.67 1.74 -1.98
C HIS A 67 15.98 2.31 -0.73
N ARG A 68 16.62 3.28 -0.08
CA ARG A 68 16.10 3.89 1.15
C ARG A 68 14.70 4.51 0.95
N LEU A 69 14.44 5.09 -0.20
CA LEU A 69 13.13 5.70 -0.48
C LEU A 69 12.06 4.69 -0.92
N ASP A 70 12.43 3.44 -1.18
CA ASP A 70 11.47 2.33 -1.33
C ASP A 70 10.94 1.82 0.01
N CYS A 71 11.59 2.20 1.11
CA CYS A 71 11.28 1.74 2.45
C CYS A 71 10.36 2.73 3.18
N CYS A 72 9.52 2.18 4.07
CA CYS A 72 8.70 2.98 4.97
C CYS A 72 9.55 3.77 5.97
N VAL A 73 8.97 4.84 6.52
CA VAL A 73 9.53 5.54 7.67
C VAL A 73 9.24 4.74 8.94
N MET A 74 10.20 4.66 9.85
CA MET A 74 9.98 4.03 11.16
C MET A 74 9.53 5.09 12.16
N SER A 75 8.39 4.86 12.80
CA SER A 75 7.85 5.77 13.80
C SER A 75 7.12 5.02 14.90
N ASP A 76 6.96 5.67 16.04
CA ASP A 76 5.98 5.24 17.03
C ASP A 76 4.61 5.80 16.68
N GLY A 77 3.56 5.07 17.03
CA GLY A 77 2.22 5.51 16.76
C GLY A 77 1.16 4.49 17.16
N GLY A 78 -0.08 4.93 17.11
CA GLY A 78 -1.24 4.09 17.37
C GLY A 78 -2.49 4.80 16.89
N GLY A 79 -3.50 4.03 16.51
CA GLY A 79 -4.80 4.51 16.10
C GLY A 79 -5.91 3.81 16.86
N ALA A 80 -7.08 4.43 16.87
CA ALA A 80 -8.29 3.84 17.37
C ALA A 80 -9.45 4.22 16.48
N LEU A 81 -10.29 3.25 16.16
CA LEU A 81 -11.56 3.47 15.46
C LEU A 81 -12.69 2.81 16.23
N ILE A 82 -13.88 3.36 16.10
CA ILE A 82 -15.07 2.82 16.74
C ILE A 82 -16.00 2.28 15.66
N VAL A 83 -16.26 0.99 15.72
CA VAL A 83 -17.28 0.32 14.91
C VAL A 83 -18.53 0.15 15.76
N ALA A 84 -19.66 0.58 15.23
CA ALA A 84 -20.94 0.52 15.94
C ALA A 84 -22.08 0.05 15.02
N ARG A 85 -23.17 -0.42 15.61
CA ARG A 85 -24.37 -0.73 14.86
C ARG A 85 -24.89 0.51 14.11
N PRO A 86 -25.51 0.34 12.93
CA PRO A 86 -25.93 1.45 12.08
C PRO A 86 -26.80 2.51 12.81
N GLU A 87 -27.65 2.10 13.73
CA GLU A 87 -28.56 3.00 14.48
C GLU A 87 -27.73 3.94 15.35
N ILE A 88 -26.79 3.40 16.11
CA ILE A 88 -25.89 4.17 16.99
C ILE A 88 -24.99 5.09 16.16
N ALA A 89 -24.43 4.56 15.08
CA ALA A 89 -23.55 5.34 14.21
C ALA A 89 -24.28 6.53 13.56
N ARG A 90 -25.55 6.34 13.11
CA ARG A 90 -26.37 7.43 12.56
C ARG A 90 -26.71 8.51 13.61
N GLU A 91 -26.99 8.09 14.84
CA GLU A 91 -27.24 9.03 15.93
C GLU A 91 -25.99 9.87 16.24
N LEU A 92 -24.83 9.22 16.38
CA LEU A 92 -23.56 9.90 16.63
C LEU A 92 -23.18 10.84 15.49
N SER A 93 -23.35 10.39 14.24
CA SER A 93 -23.12 11.21 13.05
C SER A 93 -23.97 12.49 13.06
N ARG A 94 -25.27 12.37 13.35
CA ARG A 94 -26.17 13.53 13.47
C ARG A 94 -25.76 14.46 14.61
N LYS A 95 -25.39 13.90 15.77
CA LYS A 95 -24.99 14.66 16.96
C LYS A 95 -23.70 15.43 16.78
N ASN A 96 -22.71 14.82 16.09
CA ASN A 96 -21.37 15.36 15.98
C ASN A 96 -21.09 16.05 14.64
N GLY A 97 -22.06 16.06 13.71
CA GLY A 97 -21.91 16.63 12.37
C GLY A 97 -20.85 15.94 11.49
N ARG A 98 -20.43 14.72 11.85
CA ARG A 98 -19.42 13.95 11.09
C ARG A 98 -20.07 13.02 10.09
N PRO A 99 -19.50 12.83 8.90
CA PRO A 99 -20.03 11.90 7.91
C PRO A 99 -20.02 10.47 8.45
N LEU A 100 -21.01 9.70 8.05
CA LEU A 100 -21.11 8.28 8.35
C LEU A 100 -20.25 7.50 7.35
N VAL A 101 -19.36 6.67 7.84
CA VAL A 101 -18.60 5.71 7.04
C VAL A 101 -19.17 4.32 7.26
N MET A 102 -19.54 3.64 6.17
CA MET A 102 -20.16 2.31 6.21
C MET A 102 -19.13 1.25 5.83
N VAL A 103 -18.98 0.21 6.66
CA VAL A 103 -18.29 -1.01 6.25
C VAL A 103 -19.26 -1.80 5.36
N ARG A 104 -18.88 -2.03 4.11
CA ARG A 104 -19.73 -2.69 3.11
C ARG A 104 -19.31 -4.14 2.86
N GLY A 105 -18.05 -4.47 3.06
CA GLY A 105 -17.54 -5.81 2.90
C GLY A 105 -16.23 -5.99 3.66
N THR A 106 -15.96 -7.22 4.04
CA THR A 106 -14.77 -7.62 4.79
C THR A 106 -14.17 -8.87 4.20
N GLY A 107 -12.87 -9.08 4.38
CA GLY A 107 -12.19 -10.30 3.97
C GLY A 107 -10.93 -10.51 4.76
N GLU A 108 -10.68 -11.73 5.17
CA GLU A 108 -9.48 -12.13 5.88
C GLU A 108 -8.93 -13.42 5.31
N ALA A 109 -7.62 -13.49 5.12
CA ALA A 109 -6.96 -14.71 4.68
C ALA A 109 -5.52 -14.75 5.17
N PRO A 110 -5.03 -15.89 5.69
CA PRO A 110 -3.61 -16.08 5.92
C PRO A 110 -2.91 -16.51 4.64
N LYS A 111 -1.66 -16.11 4.48
CA LYS A 111 -0.77 -16.70 3.48
C LYS A 111 0.09 -17.76 4.13
N HIS A 112 -0.06 -19.00 3.69
CA HIS A 112 0.69 -20.12 4.22
C HIS A 112 2.09 -20.22 3.62
N GLY A 113 3.07 -20.58 4.43
CA GLY A 113 4.48 -20.74 4.01
C GLY A 113 4.78 -21.98 3.18
N MET A 114 3.80 -22.85 2.92
CA MET A 114 3.89 -24.04 2.04
C MET A 114 5.12 -24.91 2.29
N GLY A 115 5.51 -25.08 3.57
CA GLY A 115 6.70 -25.85 3.91
C GLY A 115 8.03 -25.26 3.41
N GLY A 116 8.08 -23.96 3.19
CA GLY A 116 9.24 -23.25 2.64
C GLY A 116 9.21 -23.06 1.11
N GLN A 117 8.18 -23.55 0.44
CA GLN A 117 7.95 -23.34 -1.00
C GLN A 117 7.00 -22.16 -1.22
N ILE A 118 7.31 -21.04 -0.58
CA ILE A 118 6.45 -19.86 -0.64
C ILE A 118 6.59 -19.17 -2.00
N ASP A 119 5.46 -18.91 -2.66
CA ASP A 119 5.41 -18.00 -3.80
C ASP A 119 5.48 -16.55 -3.31
N LEU A 120 6.52 -15.83 -3.70
CA LEU A 120 6.77 -14.46 -3.28
C LEU A 120 6.02 -13.41 -4.13
N THR A 121 5.33 -13.82 -5.20
CA THR A 121 4.71 -12.88 -6.15
C THR A 121 3.30 -12.45 -5.78
N TYR A 122 2.70 -13.01 -4.72
CA TYR A 122 1.38 -12.59 -4.24
C TYR A 122 1.33 -12.44 -2.72
N SER A 123 0.35 -11.72 -2.23
CA SER A 123 0.02 -11.56 -0.81
C SER A 123 -1.30 -12.25 -0.47
N ALA A 124 -1.68 -12.25 0.80
CA ALA A 124 -2.98 -12.78 1.22
C ALA A 124 -4.17 -11.96 0.66
N ALA A 125 -3.92 -10.75 0.14
CA ALA A 125 -4.95 -9.92 -0.51
C ALA A 125 -5.57 -10.60 -1.73
N ALA A 126 -4.85 -11.51 -2.40
CA ALA A 126 -5.38 -12.32 -3.50
C ALA A 126 -6.59 -13.19 -3.09
N PHE A 127 -6.74 -13.49 -1.81
CA PHE A 127 -7.86 -14.26 -1.26
C PHE A 127 -8.86 -13.37 -0.51
N SER A 128 -8.38 -12.47 0.34
CA SER A 128 -9.25 -11.61 1.16
C SER A 128 -9.96 -10.52 0.33
N GLY A 129 -9.31 -10.01 -0.71
CA GLY A 129 -9.88 -8.98 -1.58
C GLY A 129 -11.17 -9.42 -2.28
N PRO A 130 -11.17 -10.53 -3.03
CA PRO A 130 -12.38 -11.05 -3.66
C PRO A 130 -13.53 -11.30 -2.69
N MET A 131 -13.24 -11.74 -1.45
CA MET A 131 -14.26 -11.92 -0.41
C MET A 131 -14.91 -10.58 -0.03
N ALA A 132 -14.10 -9.56 0.25
CA ALA A 132 -14.59 -8.23 0.61
C ALA A 132 -15.38 -7.57 -0.53
N PHE A 133 -14.91 -7.67 -1.78
CA PHE A 133 -15.61 -7.15 -2.94
C PHE A 133 -16.94 -7.86 -3.19
N ALA A 134 -16.98 -9.20 -3.04
CA ALA A 134 -18.21 -9.97 -3.21
C ALA A 134 -19.26 -9.61 -2.14
N GLU A 135 -18.85 -9.49 -0.86
CA GLU A 135 -19.75 -9.08 0.22
C GLU A 135 -20.26 -7.64 0.02
N ALA A 136 -19.40 -6.73 -0.43
CA ALA A 136 -19.78 -5.36 -0.73
C ALA A 136 -20.68 -5.21 -1.97
N GLY A 137 -20.68 -6.21 -2.86
CA GLY A 137 -21.40 -6.17 -4.13
C GLY A 137 -20.81 -5.19 -5.14
N ILE A 138 -19.48 -5.00 -5.12
CA ILE A 138 -18.75 -4.09 -6.00
C ILE A 138 -17.52 -4.79 -6.61
N THR A 139 -16.88 -4.13 -7.53
CA THR A 139 -15.65 -4.57 -8.20
C THR A 139 -14.51 -3.58 -7.95
N PRO A 140 -13.25 -3.95 -8.22
CA PRO A 140 -12.13 -2.99 -8.16
C PRO A 140 -12.33 -1.73 -9.02
N ALA A 141 -13.09 -1.82 -10.11
CA ALA A 141 -13.39 -0.68 -10.98
C ALA A 141 -14.29 0.39 -10.32
N ASP A 142 -15.02 0.04 -9.27
CA ASP A 142 -15.90 0.94 -8.53
C ASP A 142 -15.14 1.73 -7.44
N ILE A 143 -13.88 1.38 -7.19
CA ILE A 143 -13.06 2.00 -6.16
C ILE A 143 -12.49 3.32 -6.66
N GLN A 144 -12.66 4.37 -5.88
CA GLN A 144 -12.17 5.72 -6.18
C GLN A 144 -10.95 6.12 -5.34
N TYR A 145 -10.64 5.39 -4.29
CA TYR A 145 -9.53 5.63 -3.38
C TYR A 145 -9.12 4.31 -2.74
N ALA A 146 -7.83 4.07 -2.62
CA ALA A 146 -7.30 2.89 -1.94
C ALA A 146 -6.37 3.28 -0.78
N SER A 147 -6.65 2.76 0.41
CA SER A 147 -5.70 2.79 1.53
C SER A 147 -5.01 1.43 1.58
N LEU A 148 -3.73 1.40 1.28
CA LEU A 148 -2.94 0.17 1.14
C LEU A 148 -1.78 0.18 2.14
N TYR A 149 -1.49 -0.98 2.70
CA TYR A 149 -0.30 -1.14 3.53
C TYR A 149 0.97 -1.01 2.68
N ASP A 150 1.78 -0.02 2.98
CA ASP A 150 2.93 0.39 2.19
C ASP A 150 4.26 0.34 2.97
N SER A 151 4.54 -0.82 3.57
CA SER A 151 5.84 -1.06 4.22
C SER A 151 7.03 -0.87 3.27
N PHE A 152 6.84 -1.20 2.01
CA PHE A 152 7.78 -1.01 0.90
C PHE A 152 7.00 -0.75 -0.39
N THR A 153 7.64 -0.16 -1.39
CA THR A 153 7.01 0.09 -2.69
C THR A 153 6.49 -1.20 -3.34
N ILE A 154 7.23 -2.29 -3.27
CA ILE A 154 6.79 -3.60 -3.78
C ILE A 154 5.53 -4.13 -3.09
N THR A 155 5.31 -3.81 -1.81
CA THR A 155 4.11 -4.23 -1.09
C THR A 155 2.84 -3.63 -1.70
N VAL A 156 2.89 -2.36 -2.05
CA VAL A 156 1.76 -1.67 -2.71
C VAL A 156 1.51 -2.25 -4.09
N LEU A 157 2.57 -2.45 -4.88
CA LEU A 157 2.45 -3.01 -6.23
C LEU A 157 1.76 -4.38 -6.20
N MET A 158 2.21 -5.28 -5.32
CA MET A 158 1.60 -6.61 -5.19
C MET A 158 0.13 -6.54 -4.75
N GLN A 159 -0.21 -5.68 -3.78
CA GLN A 159 -1.59 -5.52 -3.36
C GLN A 159 -2.50 -5.01 -4.48
N LEU A 160 -2.03 -4.08 -5.32
CA LEU A 160 -2.80 -3.61 -6.47
C LEU A 160 -3.14 -4.72 -7.45
N GLU A 161 -2.19 -5.61 -7.71
CA GLU A 161 -2.40 -6.79 -8.55
C GLU A 161 -3.33 -7.81 -7.88
N ASP A 162 -3.06 -8.14 -6.61
CA ASP A 162 -3.79 -9.15 -5.84
C ASP A 162 -5.24 -8.75 -5.58
N LEU A 163 -5.52 -7.46 -5.41
CA LEU A 163 -6.87 -6.91 -5.28
C LEU A 163 -7.59 -6.75 -6.64
N GLY A 164 -6.90 -6.98 -7.75
CA GLY A 164 -7.48 -6.96 -9.09
C GLY A 164 -7.63 -5.58 -9.72
N PHE A 165 -6.90 -4.57 -9.25
CA PHE A 165 -6.83 -3.26 -9.93
C PHE A 165 -6.10 -3.35 -11.27
N CYS A 166 -5.18 -4.28 -11.40
CA CYS A 166 -4.51 -4.67 -12.63
C CYS A 166 -4.20 -6.18 -12.59
N LYS A 167 -3.81 -6.75 -13.72
CA LYS A 167 -3.41 -8.15 -13.77
C LYS A 167 -2.06 -8.38 -13.11
N LYS A 168 -1.84 -9.61 -12.66
CA LYS A 168 -0.54 -10.04 -12.14
C LYS A 168 0.56 -9.78 -13.18
N GLY A 169 1.64 -9.11 -12.76
CA GLY A 169 2.75 -8.69 -13.60
C GLY A 169 2.54 -7.36 -14.34
N GLU A 170 1.37 -6.72 -14.24
CA GLU A 170 1.09 -5.43 -14.86
C GLU A 170 1.18 -4.25 -13.88
N GLY A 171 1.39 -4.53 -12.59
CA GLY A 171 1.45 -3.52 -11.53
C GLY A 171 2.45 -2.41 -11.78
N GLY A 172 3.64 -2.75 -12.31
CA GLY A 172 4.65 -1.76 -12.65
C GLY A 172 4.17 -0.73 -13.67
N LYS A 173 3.45 -1.17 -14.70
CA LYS A 173 2.83 -0.27 -15.69
C LYS A 173 1.66 0.49 -15.11
N PHE A 174 0.90 -0.14 -14.22
CA PHE A 174 -0.27 0.46 -13.59
C PHE A 174 0.10 1.65 -12.68
N VAL A 175 1.21 1.58 -11.96
CA VAL A 175 1.63 2.64 -11.02
C VAL A 175 2.41 3.77 -11.68
N ALA A 176 2.92 3.55 -12.90
CA ALA A 176 3.74 4.51 -13.62
C ALA A 176 2.97 5.81 -13.96
N ASP A 177 3.73 6.84 -14.33
CA ASP A 177 3.22 8.11 -14.85
C ASP A 177 2.21 8.83 -13.93
N GLY A 178 2.34 8.61 -12.61
CA GLY A 178 1.53 9.30 -11.61
C GLY A 178 0.12 8.74 -11.43
N HIS A 179 -0.17 7.51 -11.89
CA HIS A 179 -1.50 6.91 -11.79
C HIS A 179 -2.08 6.85 -10.37
N LEU A 180 -1.22 6.84 -9.36
CA LEU A 180 -1.63 6.83 -7.96
C LEU A 180 -1.71 8.22 -7.31
N ILE A 181 -1.38 9.29 -8.03
CA ILE A 181 -1.41 10.67 -7.52
C ILE A 181 -2.84 11.21 -7.58
N SER A 182 -3.32 11.73 -6.46
CA SER A 182 -4.65 12.39 -6.37
C SER A 182 -4.73 13.60 -7.29
N GLY A 183 -5.81 13.68 -8.07
CA GLY A 183 -6.02 14.77 -9.04
C GLY A 183 -5.24 14.62 -10.35
N VAL A 184 -4.37 13.62 -10.48
CA VAL A 184 -3.60 13.31 -11.69
C VAL A 184 -4.00 11.94 -12.23
N GLY A 185 -3.88 10.92 -11.41
CA GLY A 185 -4.13 9.54 -11.78
C GLY A 185 -5.55 9.07 -11.49
N LYS A 186 -5.79 7.80 -11.79
CA LYS A 186 -7.13 7.19 -11.70
C LYS A 186 -7.45 6.59 -10.34
N LEU A 187 -6.43 6.19 -9.56
CA LEU A 187 -6.58 5.54 -8.27
C LEU A 187 -5.70 6.24 -7.22
N PRO A 188 -6.15 7.33 -6.61
CA PRO A 188 -5.46 7.91 -5.47
C PRO A 188 -5.25 6.88 -4.37
N PHE A 189 -4.04 6.80 -3.81
CA PHE A 189 -3.75 5.93 -2.69
C PHE A 189 -3.11 6.70 -1.54
N ASN A 190 -3.32 6.25 -0.30
CA ASN A 190 -2.66 6.76 0.91
C ASN A 190 -2.48 8.29 0.89
N THR A 191 -3.60 9.04 0.82
CA THR A 191 -3.57 10.50 0.62
C THR A 191 -3.04 11.29 1.80
N ASP A 192 -2.69 10.64 2.88
CA ASP A 192 -1.96 11.18 4.03
C ASP A 192 -0.43 11.04 3.93
N GLY A 193 0.05 10.31 2.91
CA GLY A 193 1.45 9.97 2.70
C GLY A 193 1.83 8.54 3.11
N GLY A 194 0.92 7.81 3.75
CA GLY A 194 1.08 6.40 4.11
C GLY A 194 2.29 6.07 4.98
N GLY A 195 2.66 4.82 5.03
CA GLY A 195 3.87 4.35 5.69
C GLY A 195 5.16 4.79 5.00
N LEU A 196 5.10 5.09 3.72
CA LEU A 196 6.27 5.55 2.97
C LEU A 196 6.70 6.98 3.33
N CYS A 197 5.79 7.84 3.79
CA CYS A 197 6.09 9.25 4.04
C CYS A 197 5.53 9.80 5.35
N ASN A 198 4.35 9.35 5.80
CA ASN A 198 3.70 9.90 6.97
C ASN A 198 4.23 9.25 8.27
N ASN A 199 3.83 8.02 8.53
CA ASN A 199 4.26 7.26 9.70
C ASN A 199 4.10 5.75 9.45
N HIS A 200 4.92 4.94 10.11
CA HIS A 200 4.83 3.49 10.00
C HIS A 200 5.15 2.81 11.35
N PRO A 201 4.18 2.70 12.25
CA PRO A 201 4.34 2.01 13.54
C PRO A 201 4.18 0.49 13.36
N ALA A 202 5.03 -0.13 12.54
CA ALA A 202 5.04 -1.55 12.19
C ALA A 202 3.66 -2.04 11.67
N ASN A 203 3.16 -3.15 12.16
CA ASN A 203 1.91 -3.77 11.69
C ASN A 203 0.64 -2.90 11.85
N ARG A 204 0.77 -1.70 12.42
CA ARG A 204 -0.35 -0.78 12.66
C ARG A 204 -0.39 0.39 11.68
N GLY A 205 0.47 0.34 10.66
CA GLY A 205 0.58 1.41 9.66
C GLY A 205 -0.42 1.30 8.51
N GLY A 206 -1.34 0.33 8.56
CA GLY A 206 -2.35 0.14 7.53
C GLY A 206 -3.69 0.79 7.89
#